data_fb56c18636b90eca3d74d126d275b549
#
_entry.id   fb56c18636b90eca3d74d126d275b549
#
_cell.length_a   1.000
_cell.length_b   1.000
_cell.length_c   1.000
_cell.angle_alpha   90.00
_cell.angle_beta   90.00
_cell.angle_gamma   90.00
#
_symmetry.space_group_name_H-M   'P 1'
#
loop_
_entity.id
_entity.type
_entity.pdbx_description
1 polymer ?
#
loop_
_entity_poly.entity_id
_entity_poly.type
_entity_poly.pdbx_seq_one_letter_code
_entity_poly.pdbx_strand_id
1 'polypeptide(L)'
;MRTFLLLAFVLFCGPAIAQPAHLKLIIFPGGLSWPIFVAQDKGFFAREGLEVKVTETPGSVFQIKGIMAGDFDIAMTPFDNIVAYQEGQGETSFDVPPDLFVFMGGISSTLRLIVQPGIATFADLRDKTLGVDALSTGYTLLMYRLLEQNGLPPGSYKLERLGGTASRVKALTEGRIAATMVSSPQEILPEQNGFRRLGDIQSMLGRYQALSGAARRSWAASHPNQLQSFIRAYVAAGEWLTDDQNRAEAATIYARYIPNTPDALIAKAREAMLSETEGFQPRAKFDPAGAQTALAVRKQYGVPKKDLPDWRTYVDETFYDEALKAK
;
A
#
# COMPACT_ATOMS: atom_id res chain seq x y z
N MET A 1 73.99 15.80 -28.24
CA MET A 1 72.80 16.37 -27.67
C MET A 1 71.60 15.44 -27.98
N ARG A 2 71.13 14.69 -27.00
CA ARG A 2 69.96 13.80 -27.15
C ARG A 2 68.78 14.49 -26.44
N THR A 3 67.80 14.97 -27.23
CA THR A 3 66.60 15.63 -26.74
C THR A 3 65.62 14.54 -26.28
N PHE A 4 65.32 14.46 -24.98
CA PHE A 4 64.26 13.61 -24.42
C PHE A 4 62.92 14.34 -24.55
N LEU A 5 62.02 13.79 -25.36
CA LEU A 5 60.61 14.23 -25.43
C LEU A 5 59.85 13.57 -24.29
N LEU A 6 59.44 14.36 -23.30
CA LEU A 6 58.51 13.91 -22.26
C LEU A 6 57.06 13.93 -22.82
N LEU A 7 56.46 12.76 -23.04
CA LEU A 7 55.08 12.62 -23.41
C LEU A 7 54.24 12.69 -22.13
N ALA A 8 53.51 13.80 -21.90
CA ALA A 8 52.56 13.91 -20.77
C ALA A 8 51.28 13.16 -21.12
N PHE A 9 51.05 12.06 -20.42
CA PHE A 9 49.79 11.27 -20.49
C PHE A 9 48.74 11.99 -19.63
N VAL A 10 47.80 12.72 -20.25
CA VAL A 10 46.64 13.30 -19.58
C VAL A 10 45.60 12.17 -19.41
N LEU A 11 45.52 11.64 -18.21
CA LEU A 11 44.43 10.73 -17.83
C LEU A 11 43.12 11.51 -17.80
N PHE A 12 42.29 11.35 -18.82
CA PHE A 12 40.89 11.76 -18.80
C PHE A 12 40.12 10.82 -17.85
N CYS A 13 40.00 11.25 -16.61
CA CYS A 13 39.06 10.63 -15.67
C CYS A 13 37.65 11.10 -16.04
N GLY A 14 36.98 10.39 -16.96
CA GLY A 14 35.55 10.59 -17.21
C GLY A 14 34.75 10.35 -15.93
N PRO A 15 33.60 11.02 -15.71
CA PRO A 15 32.77 10.76 -14.57
C PRO A 15 32.36 9.27 -14.58
N ALA A 16 32.75 8.54 -13.55
CA ALA A 16 32.28 7.18 -13.35
C ALA A 16 30.75 7.25 -13.20
N ILE A 17 30.03 6.79 -14.20
CA ILE A 17 28.57 6.60 -14.08
C ILE A 17 28.41 5.50 -13.04
N ALA A 18 28.01 5.88 -11.83
CA ALA A 18 27.69 4.92 -10.79
C ALA A 18 26.58 3.98 -11.28
N GLN A 19 26.77 2.69 -11.18
CA GLN A 19 25.72 1.73 -11.52
C GLN A 19 24.50 1.98 -10.65
N PRO A 20 23.29 1.91 -11.21
CA PRO A 20 22.08 2.09 -10.43
C PRO A 20 21.99 1.03 -9.33
N ALA A 21 21.52 1.44 -8.17
CA ALA A 21 21.30 0.53 -7.07
C ALA A 21 20.01 -0.29 -7.31
N HIS A 22 20.14 -1.61 -7.23
CA HIS A 22 18.98 -2.50 -7.40
C HIS A 22 18.12 -2.49 -6.14
N LEU A 23 16.79 -2.38 -6.30
CA LEU A 23 15.82 -2.39 -5.23
C LEU A 23 14.65 -3.31 -5.59
N LYS A 24 14.27 -4.20 -4.68
CA LYS A 24 13.14 -5.13 -4.85
C LYS A 24 11.94 -4.61 -4.06
N LEU A 25 10.91 -4.18 -4.79
CA LEU A 25 9.68 -3.61 -4.25
C LEU A 25 8.52 -4.58 -4.41
N ILE A 26 7.75 -4.81 -3.34
CA ILE A 26 6.50 -5.58 -3.39
C ILE A 26 5.30 -4.69 -3.10
N ILE A 27 4.28 -4.76 -3.96
CA ILE A 27 3.08 -3.91 -3.93
C ILE A 27 1.81 -4.74 -4.05
N PHE A 28 0.68 -4.20 -3.63
CA PHE A 28 -0.63 -4.73 -4.02
C PHE A 28 -0.97 -4.28 -5.43
N PRO A 29 -1.56 -5.18 -6.27
CA PRO A 29 -1.98 -4.81 -7.61
C PRO A 29 -3.13 -3.80 -7.59
N GLY A 30 -3.23 -3.00 -8.64
CA GLY A 30 -4.33 -2.06 -8.85
C GLY A 30 -3.96 -0.59 -8.65
N GLY A 31 -4.97 0.27 -8.69
CA GLY A 31 -4.80 1.73 -8.70
C GLY A 31 -4.13 2.34 -7.46
N LEU A 32 -4.06 1.61 -6.34
CA LEU A 32 -3.29 2.00 -5.16
C LEU A 32 -1.79 2.20 -5.47
N SER A 33 -1.30 1.53 -6.51
CA SER A 33 0.10 1.57 -6.92
C SER A 33 0.41 2.59 -8.02
N TRP A 34 -0.55 3.46 -8.37
CA TRP A 34 -0.38 4.45 -9.43
C TRP A 34 0.87 5.33 -9.30
N PRO A 35 1.25 5.86 -8.11
CA PRO A 35 2.53 6.58 -7.98
C PRO A 35 3.76 5.73 -8.35
N ILE A 36 3.73 4.42 -8.08
CA ILE A 36 4.81 3.49 -8.47
C ILE A 36 4.86 3.35 -10.00
N PHE A 37 3.70 3.20 -10.66
CA PHE A 37 3.62 3.13 -12.13
C PHE A 37 4.18 4.40 -12.76
N VAL A 38 3.80 5.57 -12.23
CA VAL A 38 4.34 6.86 -12.67
C VAL A 38 5.86 6.92 -12.42
N ALA A 39 6.33 6.49 -11.25
CA ALA A 39 7.75 6.52 -10.92
C ALA A 39 8.60 5.68 -11.89
N GLN A 40 8.09 4.53 -12.33
CA GLN A 40 8.74 3.69 -13.32
C GLN A 40 8.68 4.31 -14.72
N ASP A 41 7.49 4.66 -15.17
CA ASP A 41 7.24 5.12 -16.55
C ASP A 41 7.91 6.45 -16.85
N LYS A 42 7.88 7.39 -15.91
CA LYS A 42 8.51 8.71 -16.00
C LYS A 42 9.99 8.72 -15.61
N GLY A 43 10.54 7.57 -15.20
CA GLY A 43 11.95 7.45 -14.83
C GLY A 43 12.32 8.17 -13.52
N PHE A 44 11.39 8.38 -12.59
CA PHE A 44 11.71 9.00 -11.29
C PHE A 44 12.67 8.12 -10.48
N PHE A 45 12.52 6.80 -10.50
CA PHE A 45 13.49 5.90 -9.88
C PHE A 45 14.88 6.01 -10.50
N ALA A 46 14.95 6.00 -11.83
CA ALA A 46 16.23 6.11 -12.54
C ALA A 46 16.95 7.44 -12.25
N ARG A 47 16.23 8.57 -12.16
CA ARG A 47 16.80 9.87 -11.76
C ARG A 47 17.39 9.87 -10.35
N GLU A 48 16.88 9.04 -9.47
CA GLU A 48 17.39 8.84 -8.11
C GLU A 48 18.44 7.72 -8.03
N GLY A 49 18.92 7.23 -9.18
CA GLY A 49 19.95 6.20 -9.24
C GLY A 49 19.46 4.80 -8.84
N LEU A 50 18.15 4.52 -8.95
CA LEU A 50 17.54 3.25 -8.60
C LEU A 50 17.09 2.47 -9.84
N GLU A 51 17.36 1.18 -9.85
CA GLU A 51 16.70 0.18 -10.68
C GLU A 51 15.73 -0.62 -9.82
N VAL A 52 14.42 -0.35 -9.95
CA VAL A 52 13.40 -0.92 -9.08
C VAL A 52 12.70 -2.08 -9.77
N LYS A 53 12.86 -3.30 -9.23
CA LYS A 53 12.08 -4.46 -9.62
C LYS A 53 10.80 -4.53 -8.81
N VAL A 54 9.67 -4.29 -9.45
CA VAL A 54 8.34 -4.36 -8.81
C VAL A 54 7.77 -5.77 -8.92
N THR A 55 7.23 -6.28 -7.81
CA THR A 55 6.50 -7.54 -7.74
C THR A 55 5.13 -7.29 -7.12
N GLU A 56 4.08 -7.81 -7.74
CA GLU A 56 2.73 -7.76 -7.19
C GLU A 56 2.50 -8.93 -6.24
N THR A 57 1.92 -8.62 -5.06
CA THR A 57 1.59 -9.63 -4.07
C THR A 57 0.20 -10.24 -4.28
N PRO A 58 0.02 -11.55 -4.08
CA PRO A 58 -1.31 -12.16 -4.05
C PRO A 58 -2.08 -11.85 -2.75
N GLY A 59 -1.39 -11.36 -1.69
CA GLY A 59 -1.99 -11.06 -0.40
C GLY A 59 -0.96 -10.68 0.64
N SER A 60 -1.44 -10.16 1.79
CA SER A 60 -0.59 -9.60 2.84
C SER A 60 0.34 -10.62 3.48
N VAL A 61 -0.10 -11.87 3.65
CA VAL A 61 0.72 -12.94 4.25
C VAL A 61 1.96 -13.23 3.40
N PHE A 62 1.78 -13.35 2.08
CA PHE A 62 2.90 -13.53 1.15
C PHE A 62 3.86 -12.33 1.19
N GLN A 63 3.31 -11.12 1.19
CA GLN A 63 4.08 -9.88 1.22
C GLN A 63 4.98 -9.80 2.46
N ILE A 64 4.41 -10.02 3.65
CA ILE A 64 5.17 -9.93 4.89
C ILE A 64 6.18 -11.07 5.02
N LYS A 65 5.85 -12.29 4.61
CA LYS A 65 6.81 -13.40 4.58
C LYS A 65 8.01 -13.06 3.69
N GLY A 66 7.78 -12.53 2.50
CA GLY A 66 8.83 -12.19 1.55
C GLY A 66 9.73 -11.07 2.05
N ILE A 67 9.17 -10.02 2.72
CA ILE A 67 10.01 -8.94 3.27
C ILE A 67 10.83 -9.43 4.46
N MET A 68 10.27 -10.28 5.31
CA MET A 68 10.99 -10.91 6.43
C MET A 68 12.11 -11.84 5.95
N ALA A 69 11.90 -12.59 4.88
CA ALA A 69 12.92 -13.44 4.28
C ALA A 69 14.04 -12.68 3.54
N GLY A 70 13.84 -11.37 3.24
CA GLY A 70 14.77 -10.58 2.44
C GLY A 70 14.59 -10.76 0.93
N ASP A 71 13.51 -11.42 0.51
CA ASP A 71 13.15 -11.52 -0.91
C ASP A 71 12.82 -10.15 -1.49
N PHE A 72 12.32 -9.23 -0.65
CA PHE A 72 11.99 -7.85 -0.95
C PHE A 72 12.65 -6.89 0.04
N ASP A 73 12.96 -5.68 -0.42
CA ASP A 73 13.62 -4.63 0.35
C ASP A 73 12.58 -3.67 0.95
N ILE A 74 11.59 -3.29 0.13
CA ILE A 74 10.50 -2.39 0.50
C ILE A 74 9.14 -3.04 0.17
N ALA A 75 8.16 -2.81 1.03
CA ALA A 75 6.76 -3.13 0.77
C ALA A 75 5.88 -1.88 0.84
N MET A 76 4.97 -1.70 -0.14
CA MET A 76 3.82 -0.83 0.05
C MET A 76 2.71 -1.67 0.68
N THR A 77 2.47 -1.46 1.97
CA THR A 77 1.58 -2.32 2.80
C THR A 77 0.74 -1.48 3.75
N PRO A 78 -0.45 -1.93 4.18
CA PRO A 78 -1.16 -1.27 5.26
C PRO A 78 -0.33 -1.16 6.54
N PHE A 79 -0.37 0.02 7.20
CA PHE A 79 0.30 0.25 8.49
C PHE A 79 -0.02 -0.85 9.51
N ASP A 80 -1.29 -1.24 9.56
CA ASP A 80 -1.75 -2.27 10.49
C ASP A 80 -1.07 -3.64 10.28
N ASN A 81 -0.65 -3.99 9.06
CA ASN A 81 0.12 -5.22 8.84
C ASN A 81 1.44 -5.19 9.61
N ILE A 82 2.12 -4.05 9.64
CA ILE A 82 3.38 -3.91 10.40
C ILE A 82 3.11 -4.10 11.89
N VAL A 83 2.07 -3.46 12.42
CA VAL A 83 1.64 -3.66 13.82
C VAL A 83 1.30 -5.12 14.10
N ALA A 84 0.50 -5.75 13.23
CA ALA A 84 0.07 -7.14 13.40
C ALA A 84 1.25 -8.09 13.63
N TYR A 85 2.24 -8.00 12.78
CA TYR A 85 3.38 -8.93 12.84
C TYR A 85 4.37 -8.56 13.94
N GLN A 86 4.63 -7.29 14.20
CA GLN A 86 5.44 -6.82 15.33
C GLN A 86 4.86 -7.30 16.67
N GLU A 87 3.54 -7.33 16.77
CA GLU A 87 2.82 -7.68 17.99
C GLU A 87 2.46 -9.17 18.11
N GLY A 88 2.89 -9.99 17.16
CA GLY A 88 2.57 -11.42 17.15
C GLY A 88 1.08 -11.72 16.92
N GLN A 89 0.36 -10.79 16.29
CA GLN A 89 -1.05 -10.90 15.93
C GLN A 89 -1.25 -11.18 14.43
N GLY A 90 -0.17 -11.46 13.67
CA GLY A 90 -0.23 -11.81 12.25
C GLY A 90 -0.69 -13.26 12.02
N GLU A 91 -1.01 -13.60 10.75
CA GLU A 91 -1.44 -14.96 10.36
C GLU A 91 -0.33 -16.01 10.48
N THR A 92 0.92 -15.60 10.53
CA THR A 92 2.08 -16.48 10.68
C THR A 92 3.05 -15.92 11.69
N SER A 93 3.73 -16.80 12.40
CA SER A 93 4.86 -16.45 13.26
C SER A 93 6.18 -16.54 12.49
N PHE A 94 7.21 -15.92 13.03
CA PHE A 94 8.58 -16.00 12.56
C PHE A 94 9.49 -16.51 13.67
N ASP A 95 10.55 -17.22 13.30
CA ASP A 95 11.55 -17.73 14.25
C ASP A 95 12.38 -16.59 14.88
N VAL A 96 12.45 -15.45 14.21
CA VAL A 96 13.07 -14.21 14.71
C VAL A 96 12.01 -13.12 14.87
N PRO A 97 12.14 -12.26 15.88
CA PRO A 97 11.22 -11.12 16.04
C PRO A 97 11.25 -10.24 14.78
N PRO A 98 10.08 -9.83 14.26
CA PRO A 98 10.01 -8.92 13.12
C PRO A 98 10.67 -7.58 13.45
N ASP A 99 11.59 -7.12 12.60
CA ASP A 99 12.25 -5.81 12.68
C ASP A 99 11.66 -4.79 11.69
N LEU A 100 10.37 -4.97 11.36
CA LEU A 100 9.64 -4.17 10.38
C LEU A 100 9.32 -2.77 10.94
N PHE A 101 9.33 -1.78 10.06
CA PHE A 101 8.88 -0.44 10.39
C PHE A 101 8.29 0.28 9.18
N VAL A 102 7.52 1.32 9.44
CA VAL A 102 6.99 2.25 8.45
C VAL A 102 7.88 3.47 8.39
N PHE A 103 8.30 3.89 7.20
CA PHE A 103 9.17 5.04 6.98
C PHE A 103 8.46 6.22 6.29
N MET A 104 7.29 6.01 5.71
CA MET A 104 6.45 7.05 5.10
C MET A 104 4.99 6.61 5.05
N GLY A 105 4.09 7.55 4.86
CA GLY A 105 2.71 7.29 4.50
C GLY A 105 2.56 6.86 3.04
N GLY A 106 1.36 6.97 2.52
CA GLY A 106 1.04 6.65 1.13
C GLY A 106 -0.42 6.92 0.83
N ILE A 107 -1.32 6.19 1.48
CA ILE A 107 -2.76 6.28 1.23
C ILE A 107 -3.52 6.30 2.55
N SER A 108 -4.47 7.23 2.66
CA SER A 108 -5.52 7.22 3.67
C SER A 108 -6.60 6.20 3.29
N SER A 109 -7.52 5.90 4.22
CA SER A 109 -8.56 4.88 4.01
C SER A 109 -9.40 5.14 2.77
N THR A 110 -9.49 4.13 1.94
CA THR A 110 -10.31 4.10 0.73
C THR A 110 -11.18 2.84 0.69
N LEU A 111 -11.56 2.31 1.86
CA LEU A 111 -12.23 1.01 1.97
C LEU A 111 -13.75 1.13 1.93
N ARG A 112 -14.37 0.27 1.11
CA ARG A 112 -15.81 0.13 0.92
C ARG A 112 -16.22 -1.31 1.18
N LEU A 113 -17.32 -1.53 1.88
CA LEU A 113 -17.98 -2.84 1.93
C LEU A 113 -18.87 -2.98 0.70
N ILE A 114 -18.44 -3.80 -0.24
CA ILE A 114 -19.18 -4.11 -1.48
C ILE A 114 -19.86 -5.45 -1.33
N VAL A 115 -21.13 -5.50 -1.72
CA VAL A 115 -22.01 -6.65 -1.54
C VAL A 115 -22.69 -7.07 -2.85
N GLN A 116 -23.17 -8.29 -2.89
CA GLN A 116 -23.99 -8.80 -4.00
C GLN A 116 -25.23 -7.93 -4.23
N PRO A 117 -25.76 -7.85 -5.47
CA PRO A 117 -26.94 -7.04 -5.80
C PRO A 117 -28.17 -7.32 -4.93
N GLY A 118 -28.37 -8.58 -4.49
CA GLY A 118 -29.48 -9.01 -3.64
C GLY A 118 -29.34 -8.66 -2.16
N ILE A 119 -28.23 -8.09 -1.71
CA ILE A 119 -28.00 -7.67 -0.33
C ILE A 119 -28.39 -6.20 -0.20
N ALA A 120 -29.43 -5.90 0.59
CA ALA A 120 -29.96 -4.56 0.77
C ALA A 120 -29.54 -3.91 2.10
N THR A 121 -29.38 -4.71 3.14
CA THR A 121 -29.09 -4.29 4.50
C THR A 121 -27.95 -5.12 5.10
N PHE A 122 -27.38 -4.66 6.22
CA PHE A 122 -26.40 -5.45 6.96
C PHE A 122 -27.01 -6.78 7.48
N ALA A 123 -28.29 -6.78 7.86
CA ALA A 123 -28.95 -7.99 8.35
C ALA A 123 -28.94 -9.13 7.31
N ASP A 124 -28.97 -8.82 6.03
CA ASP A 124 -28.95 -9.78 4.92
C ASP A 124 -27.61 -10.54 4.82
N LEU A 125 -26.56 -10.06 5.49
CA LEU A 125 -25.25 -10.70 5.57
C LEU A 125 -25.18 -11.83 6.62
N ARG A 126 -26.24 -11.98 7.46
CA ARG A 126 -26.27 -13.05 8.45
C ARG A 126 -26.17 -14.42 7.75
N ASP A 127 -25.32 -15.29 8.32
CA ASP A 127 -25.01 -16.64 7.83
C ASP A 127 -24.36 -16.69 6.44
N LYS A 128 -24.09 -15.54 5.81
CA LYS A 128 -23.39 -15.45 4.52
C LYS A 128 -21.88 -15.63 4.67
N THR A 129 -21.23 -16.00 3.56
CA THR A 129 -19.77 -16.04 3.46
C THR A 129 -19.24 -14.72 2.96
N LEU A 130 -18.33 -14.11 3.71
CA LEU A 130 -17.65 -12.84 3.38
C LEU A 130 -16.18 -13.13 3.06
N GLY A 131 -15.64 -12.45 2.05
CA GLY A 131 -14.26 -12.62 1.63
C GLY A 131 -13.33 -11.70 2.41
N VAL A 132 -12.19 -12.23 2.85
CA VAL A 132 -11.13 -11.48 3.54
C VAL A 132 -9.75 -11.80 2.93
N ASP A 133 -8.77 -10.91 3.14
CA ASP A 133 -7.38 -11.20 2.78
C ASP A 133 -6.83 -12.29 3.70
N ALA A 134 -6.77 -12.01 4.97
CA ALA A 134 -6.46 -12.94 6.07
C ALA A 134 -7.27 -12.53 7.30
N LEU A 135 -7.43 -13.40 8.29
CA LEU A 135 -8.27 -13.10 9.47
C LEU A 135 -7.67 -12.02 10.37
N SER A 136 -6.35 -11.87 10.35
CA SER A 136 -5.60 -10.95 11.20
C SER A 136 -5.31 -9.59 10.57
N THR A 137 -5.70 -9.35 9.30
CA THR A 137 -5.40 -8.07 8.64
C THR A 137 -6.31 -6.97 9.13
N GLY A 138 -5.80 -5.73 9.17
CA GLY A 138 -6.56 -4.57 9.60
C GLY A 138 -7.85 -4.36 8.84
N TYR A 139 -7.88 -4.69 7.55
CA TYR A 139 -9.09 -4.59 6.74
C TYR A 139 -10.18 -5.58 7.18
N THR A 140 -9.80 -6.74 7.66
CA THR A 140 -10.72 -7.70 8.29
C THR A 140 -11.21 -7.19 9.65
N LEU A 141 -10.32 -6.61 10.44
CA LEU A 141 -10.69 -6.02 11.74
C LEU A 141 -11.62 -4.80 11.58
N LEU A 142 -11.39 -4.00 10.55
CA LEU A 142 -12.30 -2.90 10.17
C LEU A 142 -13.69 -3.42 9.75
N MET A 143 -13.73 -4.52 9.00
CA MET A 143 -14.99 -5.18 8.64
C MET A 143 -15.73 -5.69 9.88
N TYR A 144 -15.03 -6.31 10.85
CA TYR A 144 -15.66 -6.69 12.13
C TYR A 144 -16.32 -5.49 12.80
N ARG A 145 -15.60 -4.37 12.93
CA ARG A 145 -16.14 -3.17 13.55
C ARG A 145 -17.34 -2.61 12.81
N LEU A 146 -17.27 -2.53 11.48
CA LEU A 146 -18.37 -2.08 10.63
C LEU A 146 -19.62 -2.94 10.83
N LEU A 147 -19.46 -4.25 10.79
CA LEU A 147 -20.57 -5.19 10.92
C LEU A 147 -21.16 -5.20 12.34
N GLU A 148 -20.33 -5.20 13.37
CA GLU A 148 -20.77 -5.16 14.77
C GLU A 148 -21.57 -3.89 15.10
N GLN A 149 -21.12 -2.73 14.62
CA GLN A 149 -21.85 -1.45 14.77
C GLN A 149 -23.22 -1.46 14.07
N ASN A 150 -23.41 -2.37 13.11
CA ASN A 150 -24.66 -2.56 12.40
C ASN A 150 -25.43 -3.84 12.84
N GLY A 151 -25.18 -4.35 14.05
CA GLY A 151 -25.92 -5.44 14.64
C GLY A 151 -25.50 -6.84 14.18
N LEU A 152 -24.33 -6.96 13.56
CA LEU A 152 -23.75 -8.24 13.13
C LEU A 152 -22.39 -8.51 13.82
N PRO A 153 -22.38 -9.03 15.05
CA PRO A 153 -21.14 -9.36 15.73
C PRO A 153 -20.39 -10.51 15.03
N PRO A 154 -19.07 -10.64 15.27
CA PRO A 154 -18.30 -11.79 14.81
C PRO A 154 -18.97 -13.12 15.19
N GLY A 155 -19.01 -14.06 14.24
CA GLY A 155 -19.75 -15.32 14.37
C GLY A 155 -21.16 -15.31 13.76
N SER A 156 -21.71 -14.13 13.41
CA SER A 156 -22.99 -14.03 12.70
C SER A 156 -22.87 -14.32 11.19
N TYR A 157 -21.66 -14.50 10.68
CA TYR A 157 -21.33 -14.75 9.28
C TYR A 157 -20.08 -15.63 9.19
N LYS A 158 -19.81 -16.15 8.00
CA LYS A 158 -18.63 -16.98 7.73
C LYS A 158 -17.55 -16.13 7.03
N LEU A 159 -16.29 -16.47 7.21
CA LEU A 159 -15.17 -15.83 6.52
C LEU A 159 -14.41 -16.81 5.64
N GLU A 160 -14.08 -16.36 4.44
CA GLU A 160 -13.22 -17.09 3.49
C GLU A 160 -11.95 -16.27 3.21
N ARG A 161 -10.77 -16.89 3.42
CA ARG A 161 -9.48 -16.28 3.10
C ARG A 161 -9.23 -16.36 1.59
N LEU A 162 -9.12 -15.21 0.93
CA LEU A 162 -9.03 -15.12 -0.53
C LEU A 162 -7.83 -14.27 -0.99
N GLY A 163 -7.06 -13.71 -0.06
CA GLY A 163 -5.94 -12.84 -0.37
C GLY A 163 -6.34 -11.42 -0.76
N GLY A 164 -5.56 -10.77 -1.60
CA GLY A 164 -5.67 -9.35 -1.95
C GLY A 164 -7.01 -8.95 -2.58
N THR A 165 -7.24 -7.64 -2.69
CA THR A 165 -8.53 -7.08 -3.16
C THR A 165 -8.96 -7.64 -4.53
N ALA A 166 -8.04 -7.80 -5.47
CA ALA A 166 -8.37 -8.32 -6.80
C ALA A 166 -8.99 -9.73 -6.76
N SER A 167 -8.42 -10.64 -5.96
CA SER A 167 -8.95 -12.00 -5.78
C SER A 167 -10.33 -12.00 -5.11
N ARG A 168 -10.53 -11.11 -4.14
CA ARG A 168 -11.80 -10.97 -3.43
C ARG A 168 -12.90 -10.36 -4.31
N VAL A 169 -12.57 -9.36 -5.11
CA VAL A 169 -13.49 -8.79 -6.11
C VAL A 169 -13.88 -9.86 -7.12
N LYS A 170 -12.93 -10.67 -7.61
CA LYS A 170 -13.24 -11.79 -8.50
C LYS A 170 -14.22 -12.78 -7.84
N ALA A 171 -13.97 -13.22 -6.62
CA ALA A 171 -14.85 -14.13 -5.89
C ALA A 171 -16.25 -13.52 -5.65
N LEU A 172 -16.34 -12.21 -5.40
CA LEU A 172 -17.60 -11.48 -5.26
C LEU A 172 -18.37 -11.47 -6.58
N THR A 173 -17.73 -11.14 -7.70
CA THR A 173 -18.38 -11.08 -9.03
C THR A 173 -18.77 -12.46 -9.55
N GLU A 174 -18.07 -13.53 -9.15
CA GLU A 174 -18.42 -14.93 -9.43
C GLU A 174 -19.53 -15.47 -8.52
N GLY A 175 -20.04 -14.69 -7.56
CA GLY A 175 -21.10 -15.12 -6.64
C GLY A 175 -20.64 -16.07 -5.54
N ARG A 176 -19.34 -16.30 -5.34
CA ARG A 176 -18.78 -17.19 -4.31
C ARG A 176 -18.93 -16.63 -2.90
N ILE A 177 -18.89 -15.32 -2.76
CA ILE A 177 -19.03 -14.59 -1.50
C ILE A 177 -20.11 -13.53 -1.59
N ALA A 178 -20.74 -13.22 -0.47
CA ALA A 178 -21.82 -12.23 -0.39
C ALA A 178 -21.29 -10.79 -0.29
N ALA A 179 -20.13 -10.61 0.33
CA ALA A 179 -19.53 -9.29 0.56
C ALA A 179 -18.01 -9.37 0.75
N THR A 180 -17.34 -8.23 0.52
CA THR A 180 -15.94 -8.05 0.87
C THR A 180 -15.59 -6.57 1.02
N MET A 181 -14.52 -6.25 1.78
CA MET A 181 -13.94 -4.92 1.81
C MET A 181 -13.12 -4.70 0.54
N VAL A 182 -13.39 -3.65 -0.19
CA VAL A 182 -12.70 -3.31 -1.45
C VAL A 182 -12.00 -1.97 -1.28
N SER A 183 -10.74 -1.91 -1.69
CA SER A 183 -9.98 -0.65 -1.72
C SER A 183 -10.26 0.09 -3.01
N SER A 184 -10.54 1.42 -2.92
CA SER A 184 -10.61 2.26 -4.11
C SER A 184 -9.30 2.19 -4.92
N PRO A 185 -9.39 2.24 -6.25
CA PRO A 185 -10.60 2.41 -7.07
C PRO A 185 -11.22 1.09 -7.56
N GLN A 186 -10.94 -0.05 -6.94
CA GLN A 186 -11.35 -1.38 -7.42
C GLN A 186 -12.86 -1.65 -7.23
N GLU A 187 -13.57 -0.86 -6.41
CA GLU A 187 -15.02 -0.94 -6.24
C GLU A 187 -15.81 -0.36 -7.42
N ILE A 188 -15.20 0.53 -8.20
CA ILE A 188 -15.92 1.31 -9.24
C ILE A 188 -16.54 0.37 -10.28
N LEU A 189 -15.80 -0.61 -10.76
CA LEU A 189 -16.32 -1.55 -11.77
C LEU A 189 -17.44 -2.46 -11.23
N PRO A 190 -17.31 -3.11 -10.07
CA PRO A 190 -18.43 -3.81 -9.42
C PRO A 190 -19.67 -2.93 -9.25
N GLU A 191 -19.53 -1.71 -8.74
CA GLU A 191 -20.68 -0.81 -8.54
C GLU A 191 -21.42 -0.50 -9.87
N GLN A 192 -20.69 -0.30 -10.96
CA GLN A 192 -21.30 -0.13 -12.29
C GLN A 192 -22.04 -1.38 -12.79
N ASN A 193 -21.65 -2.55 -12.33
CA ASN A 193 -22.28 -3.82 -12.64
C ASN A 193 -23.38 -4.22 -11.64
N GLY A 194 -23.88 -3.28 -10.83
CA GLY A 194 -25.03 -3.48 -9.95
C GLY A 194 -24.69 -4.01 -8.56
N PHE A 195 -23.41 -4.23 -8.23
CA PHE A 195 -22.99 -4.50 -6.86
C PHE A 195 -23.18 -3.24 -6.01
N ARG A 196 -23.47 -3.41 -4.71
CA ARG A 196 -23.85 -2.29 -3.87
C ARG A 196 -22.77 -1.97 -2.85
N ARG A 197 -22.53 -0.69 -2.61
CA ARG A 197 -21.80 -0.21 -1.45
C ARG A 197 -22.75 -0.21 -0.25
N LEU A 198 -22.49 -1.06 0.72
CA LEU A 198 -23.29 -1.16 1.94
C LEU A 198 -22.68 -0.35 3.09
N GLY A 199 -21.39 -0.11 3.07
CA GLY A 199 -20.68 0.64 4.10
C GLY A 199 -19.37 1.25 3.59
N ASP A 200 -18.92 2.26 4.32
CA ASP A 200 -17.73 3.04 4.01
C ASP A 200 -16.94 3.30 5.31
N ILE A 201 -15.67 2.97 5.31
CA ILE A 201 -14.85 3.10 6.52
C ILE A 201 -14.58 4.56 6.86
N GLN A 202 -14.36 5.42 5.86
CA GLN A 202 -14.10 6.83 6.10
C GLN A 202 -15.30 7.52 6.81
N SER A 203 -16.51 7.26 6.35
CA SER A 203 -17.72 7.84 6.96
C SER A 203 -17.99 7.32 8.36
N MET A 204 -17.54 6.10 8.71
CA MET A 204 -17.81 5.46 10.00
C MET A 204 -16.74 5.65 11.05
N LEU A 205 -15.48 5.64 10.64
CA LEU A 205 -14.33 5.68 11.57
C LEU A 205 -13.44 6.91 11.36
N GLY A 206 -13.69 7.69 10.31
CA GLY A 206 -12.84 8.82 9.94
C GLY A 206 -11.49 8.37 9.39
N ARG A 207 -10.44 9.07 9.75
CA ARG A 207 -9.08 8.83 9.24
C ARG A 207 -8.57 7.45 9.64
N TYR A 208 -7.92 6.78 8.68
CA TYR A 208 -7.25 5.51 8.90
C TYR A 208 -5.98 5.46 8.04
N GLN A 209 -4.81 5.23 8.66
CA GLN A 209 -3.58 5.04 7.91
C GLN A 209 -3.63 3.68 7.22
N ALA A 210 -3.89 3.69 5.93
CA ALA A 210 -3.95 2.48 5.12
C ALA A 210 -2.55 2.14 4.57
N LEU A 211 -2.31 2.37 3.27
CA LEU A 211 -1.05 2.01 2.64
C LEU A 211 0.08 2.91 3.13
N SER A 212 1.23 2.30 3.40
CA SER A 212 2.45 2.94 3.89
C SER A 212 3.67 2.28 3.23
N GLY A 213 4.77 3.01 3.14
CA GLY A 213 6.07 2.43 2.82
C GLY A 213 6.68 1.78 4.05
N ALA A 214 7.04 0.49 3.94
CA ALA A 214 7.63 -0.28 5.03
C ALA A 214 8.85 -1.07 4.59
N ALA A 215 9.78 -1.28 5.51
CA ALA A 215 11.01 -2.02 5.30
C ALA A 215 11.44 -2.73 6.59
N ARG A 216 12.48 -3.56 6.52
CA ARG A 216 13.20 -4.02 7.71
C ARG A 216 14.14 -2.92 8.19
N ARG A 217 14.21 -2.69 9.51
CA ARG A 217 15.15 -1.72 10.11
C ARG A 217 16.60 -2.07 9.78
N SER A 218 16.94 -3.35 9.84
CA SER A 218 18.29 -3.85 9.50
C SER A 218 18.68 -3.54 8.06
N TRP A 219 17.75 -3.68 7.11
CA TRP A 219 18.01 -3.32 5.72
C TRP A 219 18.13 -1.80 5.54
N ALA A 220 17.23 -1.02 6.11
CA ALA A 220 17.26 0.44 6.03
C ALA A 220 18.56 1.04 6.61
N ALA A 221 19.03 0.51 7.74
CA ALA A 221 20.29 0.93 8.38
C ALA A 221 21.52 0.70 7.48
N SER A 222 21.51 -0.37 6.69
CA SER A 222 22.60 -0.68 5.75
C SER A 222 22.45 -0.03 4.37
N HIS A 223 21.25 0.48 4.03
CA HIS A 223 20.94 1.07 2.72
C HIS A 223 20.21 2.44 2.83
N PRO A 224 20.67 3.36 3.69
CA PRO A 224 19.94 4.61 3.95
C PRO A 224 19.75 5.45 2.69
N ASN A 225 20.78 5.53 1.84
CA ASN A 225 20.70 6.30 0.61
C ASN A 225 19.68 5.73 -0.38
N GLN A 226 19.57 4.40 -0.49
CA GLN A 226 18.59 3.76 -1.38
C GLN A 226 17.16 4.03 -0.88
N LEU A 227 16.93 3.95 0.43
CA LEU A 227 15.64 4.25 1.03
C LEU A 227 15.24 5.70 0.81
N GLN A 228 16.16 6.64 1.03
CA GLN A 228 15.91 8.07 0.78
C GLN A 228 15.66 8.37 -0.70
N SER A 229 16.41 7.74 -1.62
CA SER A 229 16.18 7.83 -3.06
C SER A 229 14.79 7.31 -3.46
N PHE A 230 14.35 6.19 -2.88
CA PHE A 230 12.99 5.66 -3.09
C PHE A 230 11.92 6.65 -2.62
N ILE A 231 12.08 7.23 -1.44
CA ILE A 231 11.15 8.23 -0.88
C ILE A 231 11.04 9.43 -1.82
N ARG A 232 12.17 10.00 -2.27
CA ARG A 232 12.17 11.14 -3.20
C ARG A 232 11.47 10.82 -4.53
N ALA A 233 11.78 9.66 -5.11
CA ALA A 233 11.16 9.21 -6.35
C ALA A 233 9.65 9.02 -6.22
N TYR A 234 9.19 8.40 -5.11
CA TYR A 234 7.78 8.19 -4.84
C TYR A 234 7.03 9.52 -4.64
N VAL A 235 7.59 10.43 -3.84
CA VAL A 235 7.01 11.75 -3.60
C VAL A 235 6.91 12.55 -4.89
N ALA A 236 7.99 12.60 -5.69
CA ALA A 236 7.99 13.29 -6.97
C ALA A 236 6.97 12.70 -7.97
N ALA A 237 6.80 11.37 -7.98
CA ALA A 237 5.78 10.71 -8.78
C ALA A 237 4.36 11.04 -8.31
N GLY A 238 4.15 11.14 -7.00
CA GLY A 238 2.87 11.57 -6.43
C GLY A 238 2.54 13.02 -6.78
N GLU A 239 3.49 13.94 -6.64
CA GLU A 239 3.34 15.34 -7.01
C GLU A 239 3.02 15.48 -8.52
N TRP A 240 3.72 14.74 -9.36
CA TRP A 240 3.45 14.71 -10.80
C TRP A 240 2.05 14.18 -11.13
N LEU A 241 1.60 13.12 -10.43
CA LEU A 241 0.28 12.51 -10.62
C LEU A 241 -0.86 13.45 -10.21
N THR A 242 -0.65 14.30 -9.20
CA THR A 242 -1.65 15.24 -8.70
C THR A 242 -1.79 16.49 -9.59
N ASP A 243 -0.81 16.80 -10.41
CA ASP A 243 -0.86 17.93 -11.35
C ASP A 243 -1.88 17.63 -12.47
N ASP A 244 -2.86 18.53 -12.64
CA ASP A 244 -3.89 18.40 -13.66
C ASP A 244 -3.34 18.52 -15.09
N GLN A 245 -2.19 19.14 -15.30
CA GLN A 245 -1.53 19.20 -16.61
C GLN A 245 -1.10 17.79 -17.08
N ASN A 246 -0.86 16.88 -16.15
CA ASN A 246 -0.45 15.51 -16.42
C ASN A 246 -1.61 14.52 -16.55
N ARG A 247 -2.88 14.98 -16.42
CA ARG A 247 -4.07 14.12 -16.35
C ARG A 247 -4.15 13.08 -17.48
N ALA A 248 -3.95 13.51 -18.71
CA ALA A 248 -4.06 12.64 -19.88
C ALA A 248 -2.93 11.59 -19.92
N GLU A 249 -1.71 12.00 -19.62
CA GLU A 249 -0.56 11.10 -19.57
C GLU A 249 -0.65 10.14 -18.39
N ALA A 250 -1.12 10.61 -17.22
CA ALA A 250 -1.38 9.78 -16.05
C ALA A 250 -2.41 8.67 -16.37
N ALA A 251 -3.49 8.99 -17.10
CA ALA A 251 -4.47 8.02 -17.55
C ALA A 251 -3.85 6.98 -18.50
N THR A 252 -2.99 7.40 -19.43
CA THR A 252 -2.26 6.51 -20.34
C THR A 252 -1.34 5.55 -19.57
N ILE A 253 -0.63 6.06 -18.57
CA ILE A 253 0.20 5.22 -17.69
C ILE A 253 -0.66 4.22 -16.94
N TYR A 254 -1.77 4.65 -16.34
CA TYR A 254 -2.70 3.75 -15.63
C TYR A 254 -3.16 2.60 -16.52
N ALA A 255 -3.63 2.90 -17.74
CA ALA A 255 -4.13 1.89 -18.70
C ALA A 255 -3.06 0.88 -19.10
N ARG A 256 -1.77 1.28 -19.13
CA ARG A 256 -0.64 0.40 -19.43
C ARG A 256 -0.44 -0.66 -18.34
N TYR A 257 -0.54 -0.28 -17.08
CA TYR A 257 -0.33 -1.17 -15.93
C TYR A 257 -1.60 -1.90 -15.51
N ILE A 258 -2.77 -1.35 -15.80
CA ILE A 258 -4.08 -1.96 -15.51
C ILE A 258 -4.88 -2.03 -16.82
N PRO A 259 -4.54 -2.99 -17.67
CA PRO A 259 -5.15 -3.11 -19.00
C PRO A 259 -6.65 -3.38 -18.91
N ASN A 260 -7.36 -3.06 -19.98
CA ASN A 260 -8.81 -3.23 -20.13
C ASN A 260 -9.65 -2.36 -19.17
N THR A 261 -9.06 -1.29 -18.58
CA THR A 261 -9.81 -0.32 -17.82
C THR A 261 -10.34 0.77 -18.75
N PRO A 262 -11.66 0.96 -18.88
CA PRO A 262 -12.24 2.03 -19.69
C PRO A 262 -11.80 3.44 -19.20
N ASP A 263 -11.60 4.39 -20.13
CA ASP A 263 -11.13 5.74 -19.80
C ASP A 263 -12.01 6.45 -18.76
N ALA A 264 -13.35 6.26 -18.85
CA ALA A 264 -14.27 6.80 -17.87
C ALA A 264 -14.05 6.25 -16.45
N LEU A 265 -13.56 5.01 -16.31
CA LEU A 265 -13.20 4.42 -15.02
C LEU A 265 -11.87 4.95 -14.53
N ILE A 266 -10.90 5.17 -15.42
CA ILE A 266 -9.61 5.77 -15.05
C ILE A 266 -9.82 7.19 -14.53
N ALA A 267 -10.70 7.98 -15.14
CA ALA A 267 -11.04 9.32 -14.67
C ALA A 267 -11.64 9.28 -13.25
N LYS A 268 -12.59 8.38 -12.99
CA LYS A 268 -13.18 8.19 -11.65
C LYS A 268 -12.15 7.66 -10.64
N ALA A 269 -11.27 6.75 -11.07
CA ALA A 269 -10.17 6.27 -10.24
C ALA A 269 -9.26 7.42 -9.79
N ARG A 270 -8.90 8.33 -10.71
CA ARG A 270 -8.11 9.51 -10.38
C ARG A 270 -8.84 10.41 -9.38
N GLU A 271 -10.11 10.70 -9.60
CA GLU A 271 -10.91 11.51 -8.69
C GLU A 271 -10.95 10.90 -7.28
N ALA A 272 -11.20 9.60 -7.16
CA ALA A 272 -11.22 8.91 -5.87
C ALA A 272 -9.86 8.91 -5.18
N MET A 273 -8.76 8.71 -5.93
CA MET A 273 -7.42 8.64 -5.37
C MET A 273 -6.79 10.00 -5.05
N LEU A 274 -7.33 11.10 -5.60
CA LEU A 274 -6.89 12.47 -5.31
C LEU A 274 -7.86 13.21 -4.38
N SER A 275 -8.80 12.51 -3.75
CA SER A 275 -9.69 13.09 -2.75
C SER A 275 -8.91 13.63 -1.54
N GLU A 276 -9.30 14.78 -1.02
CA GLU A 276 -8.67 15.41 0.15
C GLU A 276 -8.83 14.60 1.44
N THR A 277 -9.91 13.83 1.54
CA THR A 277 -10.26 13.06 2.75
C THR A 277 -9.81 11.61 2.67
N GLU A 278 -9.59 11.10 1.48
CA GLU A 278 -9.22 9.72 1.18
C GLU A 278 -8.17 9.71 0.05
N GLY A 279 -7.57 8.56 -0.22
CA GLY A 279 -6.64 8.43 -1.33
C GLY A 279 -5.20 8.79 -0.99
N PHE A 280 -4.48 9.30 -1.96
CA PHE A 280 -3.05 9.58 -1.80
C PHE A 280 -2.81 10.72 -0.80
N GLN A 281 -1.99 10.44 0.19
CA GLN A 281 -1.56 11.44 1.16
C GLN A 281 -0.60 12.42 0.49
N PRO A 282 -0.80 13.74 0.69
CA PRO A 282 0.11 14.74 0.15
C PRO A 282 1.56 14.44 0.52
N ARG A 283 2.44 14.40 -0.50
CA ARG A 283 3.86 14.07 -0.35
C ARG A 283 4.12 12.73 0.38
N ALA A 284 3.16 11.81 0.42
CA ALA A 284 3.25 10.55 1.16
C ALA A 284 3.57 10.74 2.66
N LYS A 285 3.10 11.83 3.28
CA LYS A 285 3.30 12.07 4.70
C LYS A 285 2.48 11.09 5.53
N PHE A 286 3.08 10.54 6.58
CA PHE A 286 2.37 9.62 7.49
C PHE A 286 1.24 10.33 8.24
N ASP A 287 0.14 9.61 8.53
CA ASP A 287 -1.03 10.14 9.26
C ASP A 287 -1.12 9.57 10.67
N PRO A 288 -0.63 10.32 11.69
CA PRO A 288 -0.71 9.88 13.08
C PRO A 288 -2.13 9.62 13.60
N ALA A 289 -3.11 10.42 13.16
CA ALA A 289 -4.50 10.24 13.59
C ALA A 289 -5.09 8.94 12.99
N GLY A 290 -4.79 8.67 11.71
CA GLY A 290 -5.17 7.42 11.07
C GLY A 290 -4.50 6.20 11.69
N ALA A 291 -3.26 6.32 12.15
CA ALA A 291 -2.55 5.27 12.87
C ALA A 291 -3.18 4.98 14.25
N GLN A 292 -3.58 6.00 14.98
CA GLN A 292 -4.30 5.82 16.26
C GLN A 292 -5.62 5.06 16.06
N THR A 293 -6.36 5.35 14.99
CA THR A 293 -7.57 4.59 14.63
C THR A 293 -7.24 3.12 14.35
N ALA A 294 -6.16 2.85 13.59
CA ALA A 294 -5.72 1.48 13.30
C ALA A 294 -5.38 0.71 14.59
N LEU A 295 -4.63 1.32 15.50
CA LEU A 295 -4.31 0.71 16.79
C LEU A 295 -5.54 0.46 17.65
N ALA A 296 -6.49 1.40 17.70
CA ALA A 296 -7.73 1.22 18.45
C ALA A 296 -8.57 0.03 17.94
N VAL A 297 -8.66 -0.12 16.61
CA VAL A 297 -9.35 -1.27 15.99
C VAL A 297 -8.60 -2.56 16.28
N ARG A 298 -7.28 -2.57 16.16
CA ARG A 298 -6.47 -3.75 16.42
C ARG A 298 -6.51 -4.16 17.90
N LYS A 299 -6.46 -3.22 18.83
CA LYS A 299 -6.65 -3.51 20.27
C LYS A 299 -7.98 -4.18 20.53
N GLN A 300 -9.06 -3.73 19.85
CA GLN A 300 -10.40 -4.29 20.04
C GLN A 300 -10.56 -5.69 19.44
N TYR A 301 -10.00 -5.98 18.27
CA TYR A 301 -10.26 -7.23 17.53
C TYR A 301 -9.04 -8.11 17.31
N GLY A 302 -7.83 -7.63 17.51
CA GLY A 302 -6.61 -8.43 17.36
C GLY A 302 -6.53 -9.64 18.31
N VAL A 303 -5.86 -10.69 17.87
CA VAL A 303 -5.66 -11.92 18.63
C VAL A 303 -4.17 -12.33 18.56
N PRO A 304 -3.52 -12.61 19.70
CA PRO A 304 -4.03 -12.54 21.08
C PRO A 304 -4.36 -11.10 21.52
N LYS A 305 -5.27 -11.00 22.51
CA LYS A 305 -5.58 -9.70 23.12
C LYS A 305 -4.39 -9.18 23.90
N LYS A 306 -4.02 -7.91 23.63
CA LYS A 306 -2.93 -7.22 24.36
C LYS A 306 -3.07 -5.71 24.27
N ASP A 307 -2.44 -5.01 25.17
CA ASP A 307 -2.22 -3.58 25.04
C ASP A 307 -1.13 -3.35 23.97
N LEU A 308 -1.40 -2.40 23.09
CA LEU A 308 -0.48 -2.01 22.04
C LEU A 308 0.29 -0.75 22.44
N PRO A 309 1.59 -0.66 22.15
CA PRO A 309 2.34 0.56 22.34
C PRO A 309 1.84 1.70 21.44
N ASP A 310 2.35 2.90 21.64
CA ASP A 310 2.07 4.05 20.79
C ASP A 310 2.53 3.78 19.34
N TRP A 311 1.84 4.38 18.36
CA TRP A 311 2.14 4.21 16.94
C TRP A 311 3.59 4.54 16.57
N ARG A 312 4.25 5.43 17.32
CA ARG A 312 5.67 5.81 17.12
C ARG A 312 6.63 4.63 17.26
N THR A 313 6.23 3.58 17.95
CA THR A 313 7.02 2.34 18.06
C THR A 313 7.21 1.66 16.70
N TYR A 314 6.25 1.82 15.79
CA TYR A 314 6.23 1.17 14.49
C TYR A 314 6.68 2.06 13.34
N VAL A 315 6.91 3.36 13.61
CA VAL A 315 7.19 4.38 12.59
C VAL A 315 8.53 5.04 12.88
N ASP A 316 9.29 5.27 11.83
CA ASP A 316 10.51 6.07 11.87
C ASP A 316 10.56 6.98 10.63
N GLU A 317 10.18 8.23 10.82
CA GLU A 317 10.15 9.23 9.74
C GLU A 317 11.51 9.90 9.49
N THR A 318 12.59 9.48 10.19
CA THR A 318 13.93 10.08 10.03
C THR A 318 14.39 10.03 8.57
N PHE A 319 14.24 8.87 7.92
CA PHE A 319 14.61 8.69 6.51
C PHE A 319 13.76 9.56 5.58
N TYR A 320 12.47 9.73 5.88
CA TYR A 320 11.57 10.59 5.13
C TYR A 320 11.97 12.07 5.25
N ASP A 321 12.21 12.51 6.48
CA ASP A 321 12.61 13.89 6.76
C ASP A 321 13.95 14.23 6.10
N GLU A 322 14.93 13.34 6.21
CA GLU A 322 16.24 13.50 5.57
C GLU A 322 16.13 13.53 4.05
N ALA A 323 15.35 12.62 3.45
CA ALA A 323 15.13 12.57 2.02
C ALA A 323 14.56 13.89 1.45
N LEU A 324 13.70 14.56 2.21
CA LEU A 324 13.00 15.77 1.74
C LEU A 324 13.64 17.09 2.21
N LYS A 325 14.62 17.06 3.12
CA LYS A 325 15.43 18.23 3.48
C LYS A 325 16.48 18.58 2.43
N ALA A 326 16.90 17.62 1.62
CA ALA A 326 17.99 17.78 0.66
C ALA A 326 17.59 18.47 -0.66
N LYS A 327 16.47 19.23 -0.67
CA LYS A 327 16.04 20.06 -1.82
C LYS A 327 15.96 21.52 -1.45
#